data_b993dc31779f1a7291e14931fb9df4b6
#
_entry.id   b993dc31779f1a7291e14931fb9df4b6
#
_cell.length_a   1.000
_cell.length_b   1.000
_cell.length_c   1.000
_cell.angle_alpha   90.00
_cell.angle_beta   90.00
_cell.angle_gamma   90.00
#
_symmetry.space_group_name_H-M   'P 1'
#
loop_
_entity.id
_entity.type
_entity.pdbx_description
1 polymer ?
#
loop_
_entity_poly.entity_id
_entity_poly.type
_entity_poly.pdbx_seq_one_letter_code
_entity_poly.pdbx_strand_id
1 'polypeptide(L)'
;MKTVQEICRDLGITRKTLFYYDRIGILKPTVRTGKQKAKEYDEEAVKKLEKIIRYQAAGLKLEEIRSVLSEPEAERGILTEVIRRQNDLISMIQRSLDQARCLLEESSEGDGNNE
;
A
#
# COMPACT_ATOMS: atom_id res chain seq x y z
N MET A 1 11.02 -17.44 15.89
CA MET A 1 11.05 -16.02 15.50
C MET A 1 11.71 -15.83 14.15
N LYS A 2 11.30 -14.81 13.42
CA LYS A 2 11.90 -14.51 12.11
C LYS A 2 12.81 -13.30 12.18
N THR A 3 13.93 -13.39 11.48
CA THR A 3 14.88 -12.29 11.35
C THR A 3 14.39 -11.32 10.28
N VAL A 4 14.98 -10.12 10.24
CA VAL A 4 14.68 -9.13 9.18
C VAL A 4 14.89 -9.74 7.79
N GLN A 5 15.99 -10.47 7.60
CA GLN A 5 16.31 -11.09 6.32
C GLN A 5 15.24 -12.09 5.89
N GLU A 6 14.80 -12.94 6.81
CA GLU A 6 13.76 -13.92 6.54
C GLU A 6 12.44 -13.28 6.17
N ILE A 7 12.05 -12.22 6.89
CA ILE A 7 10.81 -11.48 6.60
C ILE A 7 10.86 -10.84 5.22
N CYS A 8 11.96 -10.19 4.89
CA CYS A 8 12.10 -9.53 3.59
C CYS A 8 12.03 -10.56 2.47
N ARG A 9 12.66 -11.71 2.65
CA ARG A 9 12.62 -12.79 1.67
C ARG A 9 11.23 -13.37 1.51
N ASP A 10 10.56 -13.65 2.64
CA ASP A 10 9.27 -14.38 2.63
C ASP A 10 8.10 -13.49 2.24
N LEU A 11 8.11 -12.22 2.62
CA LEU A 11 6.98 -11.32 2.42
C LEU A 11 7.21 -10.30 1.30
N GLY A 12 8.41 -10.26 0.72
CA GLY A 12 8.69 -9.41 -0.42
C GLY A 12 8.76 -7.92 -0.12
N ILE A 13 9.02 -7.55 1.12
CA ILE A 13 9.22 -6.14 1.50
C ILE A 13 10.70 -5.84 1.66
N THR A 14 11.05 -4.55 1.59
CA THR A 14 12.42 -4.13 1.74
C THR A 14 12.76 -3.94 3.22
N ARG A 15 14.04 -4.05 3.54
CA ARG A 15 14.58 -3.76 4.86
C ARG A 15 14.23 -2.32 5.27
N LYS A 16 14.32 -1.39 4.34
CA LYS A 16 14.00 0.03 4.55
C LYS A 16 12.54 0.19 5.01
N THR A 17 11.60 -0.49 4.36
CA THR A 17 10.19 -0.46 4.71
C THR A 17 9.95 -1.00 6.11
N LEU A 18 10.55 -2.14 6.42
CA LEU A 18 10.40 -2.77 7.74
C LEU A 18 10.95 -1.86 8.85
N PHE A 19 12.09 -1.23 8.61
CA PHE A 19 12.69 -0.29 9.58
C PHE A 19 11.86 0.97 9.72
N TYR A 20 11.24 1.43 8.63
CA TYR A 20 10.33 2.57 8.67
C TYR A 20 9.10 2.26 9.54
N TYR A 21 8.53 1.06 9.40
CA TYR A 21 7.38 0.65 10.22
C TYR A 21 7.72 0.61 11.70
N ASP A 22 8.93 0.17 12.05
CA ASP A 22 9.43 0.20 13.42
C ASP A 22 9.53 1.64 13.92
N ARG A 23 10.14 2.51 13.12
CA ARG A 23 10.36 3.90 13.50
C ARG A 23 9.06 4.66 13.76
N ILE A 24 8.05 4.46 12.92
CA ILE A 24 6.75 5.12 13.10
C ILE A 24 5.83 4.38 14.08
N GLY A 25 6.25 3.23 14.56
CA GLY A 25 5.53 2.48 15.59
C GLY A 25 4.35 1.66 15.11
N ILE A 26 4.19 1.47 13.80
CA ILE A 26 3.07 0.67 13.29
C ILE A 26 3.36 -0.83 13.41
N LEU A 27 4.64 -1.22 13.33
CA LEU A 27 5.06 -2.59 13.56
C LEU A 27 6.44 -2.60 14.21
N LYS A 28 6.49 -3.01 15.47
CA LYS A 28 7.74 -3.09 16.21
C LYS A 28 8.22 -4.54 16.27
N PRO A 29 9.56 -4.75 16.28
CA PRO A 29 10.08 -6.10 16.48
C PRO A 29 9.72 -6.59 17.87
N THR A 30 9.59 -7.90 18.02
CA THR A 30 9.30 -8.54 19.30
C THR A 30 10.51 -8.43 20.23
N VAL A 31 11.71 -8.65 19.69
CA VAL A 31 12.95 -8.52 20.45
C VAL A 31 14.04 -7.84 19.62
N ARG A 32 14.98 -7.22 20.34
CA ARG A 32 16.19 -6.65 19.77
C ARG A 32 17.35 -7.28 20.53
N THR A 33 18.18 -8.04 19.83
CA THR A 33 19.24 -8.83 20.47
C THR A 33 20.60 -8.41 19.97
N GLY A 34 21.63 -8.66 20.83
CA GLY A 34 23.03 -8.43 20.51
C GLY A 34 23.44 -6.98 20.51
N LYS A 35 24.74 -6.75 20.28
CA LYS A 35 25.34 -5.41 20.29
C LYS A 35 24.78 -4.51 19.18
N GLN A 36 24.36 -5.11 18.06
CA GLN A 36 23.82 -4.39 16.92
C GLN A 36 22.30 -4.27 17.01
N LYS A 37 21.70 -4.71 18.11
CA LYS A 37 20.24 -4.68 18.32
C LYS A 37 19.49 -5.35 17.17
N ALA A 38 19.93 -6.57 16.81
CA ALA A 38 19.28 -7.35 15.76
C ALA A 38 17.80 -7.53 16.09
N LYS A 39 16.96 -7.25 15.09
CA LYS A 39 15.50 -7.28 15.25
C LYS A 39 14.95 -8.65 14.89
N GLU A 40 14.08 -9.18 15.74
CA GLU A 40 13.39 -10.43 15.47
C GLU A 40 11.89 -10.26 15.72
N TYR A 41 11.10 -10.99 14.95
CA TYR A 41 9.65 -10.86 14.92
C TYR A 41 9.00 -12.20 15.22
N ASP A 42 8.09 -12.24 16.19
CA ASP A 42 7.35 -13.46 16.50
C ASP A 42 6.21 -13.65 15.51
N GLU A 43 5.47 -14.75 15.68
CA GLU A 43 4.39 -15.13 14.78
C GLU A 43 3.28 -14.08 14.72
N GLU A 44 2.94 -13.48 15.86
CA GLU A 44 1.93 -12.41 15.91
C GLU A 44 2.37 -11.17 15.14
N ALA A 45 3.64 -10.78 15.30
CA ALA A 45 4.19 -9.64 14.58
C ALA A 45 4.19 -9.90 13.07
N VAL A 46 4.53 -11.11 12.65
CA VAL A 46 4.50 -11.49 11.24
C VAL A 46 3.09 -11.44 10.68
N LYS A 47 2.10 -11.95 11.42
CA LYS A 47 0.69 -11.88 11.00
C LYS A 47 0.20 -10.45 10.89
N LYS A 48 0.61 -9.60 11.81
CA LYS A 48 0.27 -8.18 11.77
C LYS A 48 0.87 -7.53 10.53
N LEU A 49 2.12 -7.86 10.21
CA LEU A 49 2.80 -7.34 9.02
C LEU A 49 2.09 -7.80 7.75
N GLU A 50 1.66 -9.05 7.68
CA GLU A 50 0.89 -9.54 6.54
C GLU A 50 -0.38 -8.73 6.33
N LYS A 51 -1.09 -8.40 7.40
CA LYS A 51 -2.28 -7.53 7.33
C LYS A 51 -1.94 -6.13 6.82
N ILE A 52 -0.88 -5.54 7.34
CA ILE A 52 -0.43 -4.21 6.90
C ILE A 52 -0.16 -4.21 5.40
N ILE A 53 0.52 -5.23 4.91
CA ILE A 53 0.83 -5.37 3.48
C ILE A 53 -0.45 -5.47 2.66
N ARG A 54 -1.43 -6.26 3.11
CA ARG A 54 -2.71 -6.39 2.42
C ARG A 54 -3.49 -5.08 2.39
N TYR A 55 -3.54 -4.36 3.49
CA TYR A 55 -4.22 -3.06 3.55
C TYR A 55 -3.57 -2.05 2.62
N GLN A 56 -2.24 -2.02 2.56
CA GLN A 56 -1.54 -1.12 1.65
C GLN A 56 -1.82 -1.48 0.19
N ALA A 57 -1.84 -2.77 -0.13
CA ALA A 57 -2.18 -3.23 -1.47
C ALA A 57 -3.61 -2.85 -1.87
N ALA A 58 -4.51 -2.74 -0.89
CA ALA A 58 -5.89 -2.30 -1.12
C ALA A 58 -6.02 -0.78 -1.24
N GLY A 59 -4.95 -0.04 -1.01
CA GLY A 59 -4.96 1.42 -1.16
C GLY A 59 -5.18 2.20 0.12
N LEU A 60 -5.10 1.55 1.29
CA LEU A 60 -5.18 2.25 2.56
C LEU A 60 -3.90 3.04 2.81
N LYS A 61 -4.05 4.23 3.37
CA LYS A 61 -2.93 5.01 3.87
C LYS A 61 -2.48 4.45 5.21
N LEU A 62 -1.23 4.70 5.59
CA LEU A 62 -0.71 4.19 6.87
C LEU A 62 -1.54 4.64 8.07
N GLU A 63 -2.07 5.87 8.05
CA GLU A 63 -2.95 6.38 9.11
C GLU A 63 -4.23 5.56 9.21
N GLU A 64 -4.78 5.17 8.08
CA GLU A 64 -5.99 4.34 8.02
C GLU A 64 -5.70 2.93 8.54
N ILE A 65 -4.56 2.37 8.17
CA ILE A 65 -4.12 1.06 8.68
C ILE A 65 -3.96 1.12 10.19
N ARG A 66 -3.36 2.17 10.70
CA ARG A 66 -3.19 2.37 12.14
C ARG A 66 -4.54 2.38 12.86
N SER A 67 -5.52 3.08 12.28
CA SER A 67 -6.88 3.13 12.83
C SER A 67 -7.54 1.76 12.87
N VAL A 68 -7.42 0.98 11.79
CA VAL A 68 -7.98 -0.38 11.73
C VAL A 68 -7.32 -1.29 12.78
N LEU A 69 -6.01 -1.19 12.93
CA LEU A 69 -5.28 -2.02 13.89
C LEU A 69 -5.63 -1.67 15.34
N SER A 70 -5.89 -0.38 15.62
CA SER A 70 -6.28 0.08 16.96
C SER A 70 -7.75 -0.21 17.26
N GLU A 71 -8.61 -0.05 16.27
CA GLU A 71 -10.05 -0.21 16.41
C GLU A 71 -10.57 -1.08 15.26
N PRO A 72 -10.54 -2.41 15.43
CA PRO A 72 -10.98 -3.33 14.37
C PRO A 72 -12.40 -3.09 13.88
N GLU A 73 -13.28 -2.56 14.70
CA GLU A 73 -14.65 -2.22 14.32
C GLU A 73 -14.73 -1.07 13.31
N ALA A 74 -13.66 -0.30 13.16
CA ALA A 74 -13.60 0.78 12.18
C ALA A 74 -13.28 0.30 10.76
N GLU A 75 -12.86 -0.96 10.61
CA GLU A 75 -12.40 -1.51 9.33
C GLU A 75 -13.43 -1.35 8.21
N ARG A 76 -14.68 -1.71 8.49
CA ARG A 76 -15.73 -1.67 7.47
C ARG A 76 -15.95 -0.25 6.93
N GLY A 77 -15.99 0.74 7.80
CA GLY A 77 -16.15 2.14 7.40
C GLY A 77 -14.97 2.65 6.59
N ILE A 78 -13.76 2.30 7.01
CA ILE A 78 -12.53 2.71 6.33
C ILE A 78 -12.46 2.08 4.95
N LEU A 79 -12.74 0.78 4.83
CA LEU A 79 -12.73 0.10 3.54
C LEU A 79 -13.79 0.65 2.59
N THR A 80 -14.97 0.99 3.11
CA THR A 80 -16.02 1.61 2.30
C THR A 80 -15.56 2.95 1.70
N GLU A 81 -14.90 3.77 2.51
CA GLU A 81 -14.33 5.05 2.05
C GLU A 81 -13.21 4.85 1.04
N VAL A 82 -12.35 3.86 1.26
CA VAL A 82 -11.27 3.53 0.32
C VAL A 82 -11.84 3.12 -1.03
N ILE A 83 -12.88 2.28 -1.03
CA ILE A 83 -13.54 1.83 -2.26
C ILE A 83 -14.14 3.03 -3.00
N ARG A 84 -14.82 3.93 -2.28
CA ARG A 84 -15.38 5.16 -2.87
C ARG A 84 -14.27 6.00 -3.53
N ARG A 85 -13.19 6.21 -2.82
CA ARG A 85 -12.03 6.97 -3.31
C ARG A 85 -11.42 6.34 -4.56
N GLN A 86 -11.31 5.01 -4.58
CA GLN A 86 -10.78 4.28 -5.73
C GLN A 86 -11.71 4.37 -6.93
N ASN A 87 -13.01 4.27 -6.71
CA ASN A 87 -13.99 4.42 -7.80
C ASN A 87 -13.94 5.83 -8.41
N ASP A 88 -13.75 6.86 -7.58
CA ASP A 88 -13.57 8.23 -8.06
C ASP A 88 -12.32 8.36 -8.95
N LEU A 89 -11.23 7.70 -8.55
CA LEU A 89 -9.98 7.69 -9.33
C LEU A 89 -10.18 6.97 -10.68
N ILE A 90 -10.88 5.85 -10.66
CA ILE A 90 -11.19 5.11 -11.89
C ILE A 90 -11.99 6.01 -12.84
N SER A 91 -12.99 6.71 -12.32
CA SER A 91 -13.82 7.63 -13.13
C SER A 91 -12.98 8.77 -13.72
N MET A 92 -12.06 9.33 -12.94
CA MET A 92 -11.15 10.37 -13.42
C MET A 92 -10.24 9.85 -14.53
N ILE A 93 -9.68 8.67 -14.36
CA ILE A 93 -8.82 8.05 -15.37
C ILE A 93 -9.61 7.77 -16.64
N GLN A 94 -10.85 7.28 -16.48
CA GLN A 94 -11.73 7.00 -17.61
C GLN A 94 -11.95 8.27 -18.45
N ARG A 95 -12.26 9.39 -17.79
CA ARG A 95 -12.46 10.68 -18.49
C ARG A 95 -11.19 11.14 -19.19
N SER A 96 -10.04 10.99 -18.54
CA SER A 96 -8.75 11.35 -19.15
C SER A 96 -8.46 10.50 -20.37
N LEU A 97 -8.73 9.20 -20.28
CA LEU A 97 -8.54 8.28 -21.40
C LEU A 97 -9.45 8.65 -22.59
N ASP A 98 -10.70 8.95 -22.33
CA ASP A 98 -11.66 9.35 -23.36
C ASP A 98 -11.20 10.63 -24.05
N GLN A 99 -10.70 11.60 -23.30
CA GLN A 99 -10.19 12.84 -23.86
C GLN A 99 -8.96 12.60 -24.73
N ALA A 100 -8.05 11.74 -24.27
CA ALA A 100 -6.84 11.41 -25.05
C ALA A 100 -7.22 10.73 -26.37
N ARG A 101 -8.20 9.85 -26.36
CA ARG A 101 -8.70 9.19 -27.56
C ARG A 101 -9.30 10.19 -28.54
N CYS A 102 -10.11 11.13 -28.02
CA CYS A 102 -10.67 12.20 -28.86
C CYS A 102 -9.58 13.03 -29.54
N LEU A 103 -8.55 13.40 -28.77
CA LEU A 103 -7.44 14.17 -29.31
C LEU A 103 -6.67 13.39 -30.36
N LEU A 104 -6.50 12.09 -30.17
CA LEU A 104 -5.83 11.23 -31.13
C LEU A 104 -6.63 11.16 -32.44
N GLU A 105 -7.95 11.00 -32.37
CA GLU A 105 -8.82 10.98 -33.54
C GLU A 105 -8.78 12.30 -34.31
N GLU A 106 -8.83 13.42 -33.60
CA GLU A 106 -8.73 14.75 -34.21
C GLU A 106 -7.39 14.93 -34.93
N SER A 107 -6.32 14.44 -34.33
CA SER A 107 -4.98 14.50 -34.92
C SER A 107 -4.90 13.67 -36.22
N SER A 108 -5.51 12.49 -36.23
CA SER A 108 -5.58 11.65 -37.44
C SER A 108 -6.39 12.31 -38.55
N GLU A 109 -7.52 12.92 -38.22
CA GLU A 109 -8.35 13.66 -39.18
C GLU A 109 -7.61 14.87 -39.74
N GLY A 110 -6.87 15.58 -38.85
CA GLY A 110 -6.05 16.71 -39.28
C GLY A 110 -4.96 16.30 -40.27
N ASP A 111 -4.32 15.19 -40.03
CA ASP A 111 -3.28 14.63 -40.93
C ASP A 111 -3.89 14.24 -42.25
N GLY A 112 -5.07 13.65 -42.28
CA GLY A 112 -5.78 13.30 -43.49
C GLY A 112 -6.19 14.52 -44.31
N ASN A 113 -6.53 15.62 -43.68
CA ASN A 113 -6.95 16.85 -44.31
C ASN A 113 -5.75 17.63 -44.91
N ASN A 114 -4.57 17.36 -44.49
CA ASN A 114 -3.36 18.06 -44.95
C ASN A 114 -2.78 17.49 -46.25
N GLU A 115 -3.34 16.45 -46.72
CA GLU A 115 -2.98 15.88 -48.02
C GLU A 115 -3.68 16.62 -49.15
#